data_64a4fce32d7f302fb4112b32bcd1c12e
#
_entry.id   64a4fce32d7f302fb4112b32bcd1c12e
#
_cell.length_a   1.000
_cell.length_b   1.000
_cell.length_c   1.000
_cell.angle_alpha   90.00
_cell.angle_beta   90.00
_cell.angle_gamma   90.00
#
_symmetry.space_group_name_H-M   'P 1'
#
loop_
_entity.id
_entity.type
_entity.pdbx_description
1 polymer ?
#
loop_
_entity_poly.entity_id
_entity_poly.type
_entity_poly.pdbx_seq_one_letter_code
_entity_poly.pdbx_strand_id
1 'polypeptide(L)'
;IDGITCGAGMPYRVGEIATRHGVYYYPIVSSARAFRALWKRAFHKQSEMLGGVVYEDPWLAGGHNGLSNAEDPRVPQDPFPRVLELRKLMASVGLAETPIVMAGGVWYLRDWEDWIDNPDLGPIAFQYGSRPLLTQESPIPQEWKDRLTTLTDGDVLLQKFSPTGFWSSAIYTDYIQLLERRSERQVAYRRKPEDDFIASIKVGPRGREMFVLPDDKEKAEKWMAAGHTDALRTPDDTVVFVSTEEAAEIHKDQVDCMGC
;
A
#
# COMPACT_ATOMS: atom_id res chain seq x y z
N ILE A 1 -22.41 -13.92 -1.08
CA ILE A 1 -21.14 -13.28 -1.55
C ILE A 1 -20.78 -13.92 -2.87
N ASP A 2 -20.62 -13.11 -3.91
CA ASP A 2 -20.40 -13.58 -5.29
C ASP A 2 -18.93 -13.45 -5.70
N GLY A 3 -18.16 -12.63 -4.98
CA GLY A 3 -16.74 -12.41 -5.25
C GLY A 3 -15.96 -11.87 -4.06
N ILE A 4 -14.64 -12.01 -4.13
CA ILE A 4 -13.68 -11.52 -3.14
C ILE A 4 -12.63 -10.66 -3.83
N THR A 5 -12.52 -9.39 -3.43
CA THR A 5 -11.41 -8.53 -3.82
C THR A 5 -10.35 -8.58 -2.73
N CYS A 6 -9.09 -8.78 -3.11
CA CYS A 6 -8.00 -8.92 -2.16
C CYS A 6 -6.71 -8.29 -2.68
N GLY A 7 -6.09 -7.47 -1.83
CA GLY A 7 -4.83 -6.78 -2.07
C GLY A 7 -3.94 -6.77 -0.83
N ALA A 8 -3.18 -5.70 -0.66
CA ALA A 8 -2.24 -5.47 0.45
C ALA A 8 -1.18 -6.59 0.57
N GLY A 9 -0.34 -6.72 -0.45
CA GLY A 9 0.72 -7.72 -0.54
C GLY A 9 0.47 -8.71 -1.68
N MET A 10 0.91 -9.95 -1.47
CA MET A 10 0.83 -11.01 -2.49
C MET A 10 -0.15 -12.11 -2.05
N PRO A 11 -1.46 -11.99 -2.35
CA PRO A 11 -2.52 -12.88 -1.84
C PRO A 11 -2.54 -14.23 -2.56
N TYR A 12 -1.47 -15.00 -2.49
CA TYR A 12 -1.31 -16.28 -3.21
C TYR A 12 -2.43 -17.29 -2.95
N ARG A 13 -3.08 -17.22 -1.78
CA ARG A 13 -4.10 -18.19 -1.38
C ARG A 13 -5.52 -17.80 -1.75
N VAL A 14 -5.75 -16.56 -2.21
CA VAL A 14 -7.12 -16.09 -2.47
C VAL A 14 -7.84 -16.92 -3.54
N GLY A 15 -7.15 -17.32 -4.61
CA GLY A 15 -7.72 -18.17 -5.66
C GLY A 15 -8.14 -19.55 -5.14
N GLU A 16 -7.31 -20.18 -4.29
CA GLU A 16 -7.65 -21.45 -3.65
C GLU A 16 -8.88 -21.33 -2.74
N ILE A 17 -8.93 -20.27 -1.93
CA ILE A 17 -10.06 -20.02 -1.02
C ILE A 17 -11.34 -19.76 -1.83
N ALA A 18 -11.27 -18.90 -2.84
CA ALA A 18 -12.39 -18.57 -3.71
C ALA A 18 -12.94 -19.82 -4.42
N THR A 19 -12.08 -20.66 -4.98
CA THR A 19 -12.46 -21.92 -5.63
C THR A 19 -13.16 -22.86 -4.65
N ARG A 20 -12.63 -22.99 -3.41
CA ARG A 20 -13.25 -23.84 -2.37
C ARG A 20 -14.67 -23.40 -2.01
N HIS A 21 -14.96 -22.11 -2.10
CA HIS A 21 -16.25 -21.53 -1.74
C HIS A 21 -17.14 -21.22 -2.94
N GLY A 22 -16.71 -21.53 -4.17
CA GLY A 22 -17.47 -21.32 -5.40
C GLY A 22 -17.76 -19.85 -5.69
N VAL A 23 -16.82 -18.93 -5.34
CA VAL A 23 -16.94 -17.48 -5.56
C VAL A 23 -15.81 -16.99 -6.46
N TYR A 24 -16.03 -15.88 -7.16
CA TYR A 24 -14.97 -15.27 -7.97
C TYR A 24 -13.96 -14.51 -7.10
N TYR A 25 -12.71 -14.40 -7.57
CA TYR A 25 -11.72 -13.56 -6.93
C TYR A 25 -11.16 -12.50 -7.87
N TYR A 26 -10.81 -11.35 -7.27
CA TYR A 26 -10.33 -10.15 -7.94
C TYR A 26 -9.06 -9.68 -7.22
N PRO A 27 -7.87 -10.12 -7.64
CA PRO A 27 -6.63 -9.67 -7.02
C PRO A 27 -6.34 -8.22 -7.38
N ILE A 28 -5.88 -7.45 -6.39
CA ILE A 28 -5.43 -6.08 -6.59
C ILE A 28 -3.92 -6.10 -6.89
N VAL A 29 -3.51 -5.43 -7.96
CA VAL A 29 -2.12 -5.29 -8.39
C VAL A 29 -1.84 -3.87 -8.88
N SER A 30 -0.64 -3.36 -8.66
CA SER A 30 -0.19 -2.05 -9.14
C SER A 30 0.69 -2.14 -10.39
N SER A 31 0.95 -3.34 -10.89
CA SER A 31 1.81 -3.55 -12.07
C SER A 31 1.63 -4.91 -12.71
N ALA A 32 1.94 -5.02 -14.00
CA ALA A 32 2.02 -6.30 -14.72
C ALA A 32 3.02 -7.27 -14.05
N ARG A 33 4.11 -6.76 -13.48
CA ARG A 33 5.10 -7.56 -12.75
C ARG A 33 4.49 -8.24 -11.53
N ALA A 34 3.68 -7.52 -10.75
CA ALA A 34 2.98 -8.09 -9.58
C ALA A 34 2.00 -9.19 -10.00
N PHE A 35 1.19 -8.94 -11.04
CA PHE A 35 0.30 -9.96 -11.59
C PHE A 35 1.06 -11.19 -12.09
N ARG A 36 2.17 -11.01 -12.82
CA ARG A 36 3.01 -12.12 -13.30
C ARG A 36 3.50 -13.02 -12.17
N ALA A 37 3.89 -12.42 -11.04
CA ALA A 37 4.33 -13.17 -9.87
C ALA A 37 3.20 -14.00 -9.24
N LEU A 38 2.01 -13.40 -9.08
CA LEU A 38 0.80 -14.07 -8.59
C LEU A 38 0.36 -15.18 -9.53
N TRP A 39 0.32 -14.91 -10.84
CA TRP A 39 -0.04 -15.88 -11.86
C TRP A 39 0.89 -17.10 -11.84
N LYS A 40 2.19 -16.88 -11.95
CA LYS A 40 3.18 -17.96 -11.99
C LYS A 40 3.17 -18.83 -10.73
N ARG A 41 2.94 -18.23 -9.58
CA ARG A 41 3.03 -18.93 -8.29
C ARG A 41 1.72 -19.62 -7.89
N ALA A 42 0.58 -19.05 -8.21
CA ALA A 42 -0.70 -19.55 -7.70
C ALA A 42 -1.86 -19.54 -8.73
N PHE A 43 -2.19 -18.40 -9.34
CA PHE A 43 -3.48 -18.17 -9.97
C PHE A 43 -3.72 -18.98 -11.26
N HIS A 44 -2.65 -19.39 -11.95
CA HIS A 44 -2.79 -20.29 -13.12
C HIS A 44 -3.51 -21.61 -12.79
N LYS A 45 -3.57 -22.00 -11.51
CA LYS A 45 -4.25 -23.22 -11.05
C LYS A 45 -5.75 -23.01 -10.78
N GLN A 46 -6.18 -21.78 -10.60
CA GLN A 46 -7.57 -21.40 -10.28
C GLN A 46 -8.10 -20.32 -11.24
N SER A 47 -7.62 -20.33 -12.48
CA SER A 47 -7.98 -19.32 -13.49
C SER A 47 -9.47 -19.25 -13.80
N GLU A 48 -10.20 -20.35 -13.64
CA GLU A 48 -11.66 -20.42 -13.88
C GLU A 48 -12.45 -19.54 -12.91
N MET A 49 -11.92 -19.28 -11.71
CA MET A 49 -12.56 -18.43 -10.70
C MET A 49 -12.01 -17.00 -10.68
N LEU A 50 -11.10 -16.66 -11.61
CA LEU A 50 -10.60 -15.29 -11.74
C LEU A 50 -11.65 -14.42 -12.44
N GLY A 51 -12.40 -13.62 -11.66
CA GLY A 51 -13.45 -12.75 -12.18
C GLY A 51 -12.95 -11.49 -12.84
N GLY A 52 -11.75 -11.04 -12.51
CA GLY A 52 -11.09 -9.84 -13.04
C GLY A 52 -9.79 -9.55 -12.30
N VAL A 53 -9.03 -8.59 -12.80
CA VAL A 53 -7.81 -8.10 -12.13
C VAL A 53 -8.00 -6.62 -11.84
N VAL A 54 -7.92 -6.23 -10.58
CA VAL A 54 -7.98 -4.83 -10.18
C VAL A 54 -6.58 -4.22 -10.36
N TYR A 55 -6.45 -3.31 -11.30
CA TYR A 55 -5.26 -2.46 -11.37
C TYR A 55 -5.49 -1.25 -10.48
N GLU A 56 -4.72 -1.17 -9.41
CA GLU A 56 -4.73 -0.06 -8.47
C GLU A 56 -3.60 0.90 -8.81
N ASP A 57 -3.97 2.13 -9.20
CA ASP A 57 -2.96 3.14 -9.50
C ASP A 57 -2.20 3.54 -8.24
N PRO A 58 -0.87 3.36 -8.21
CA PRO A 58 -0.11 3.56 -6.99
C PRO A 58 0.08 5.02 -6.56
N TRP A 59 -0.25 6.00 -7.39
CA TRP A 59 -0.22 7.42 -7.02
C TRP A 59 -1.59 7.97 -6.67
N LEU A 60 -2.65 7.42 -7.28
CA LEU A 60 -4.01 7.96 -7.18
C LEU A 60 -4.91 7.17 -6.24
N ALA A 61 -4.54 5.94 -5.87
CA ALA A 61 -5.31 5.12 -4.95
C ALA A 61 -5.10 5.56 -3.50
N GLY A 62 -6.19 5.54 -2.71
CA GLY A 62 -6.16 5.81 -1.27
C GLY A 62 -5.67 4.60 -0.46
N GLY A 63 -5.25 4.85 0.78
CA GLY A 63 -4.73 3.82 1.67
C GLY A 63 -3.36 3.28 1.25
N HIS A 64 -3.02 2.08 1.69
CA HIS A 64 -1.80 1.41 1.26
C HIS A 64 -1.92 1.02 -0.21
N ASN A 65 -1.00 1.50 -1.02
CA ASN A 65 -0.94 1.25 -2.45
C ASN A 65 0.33 0.45 -2.80
N GLY A 66 0.43 0.04 -4.03
CA GLY A 66 1.53 -0.80 -4.49
C GLY A 66 2.69 -0.01 -5.09
N LEU A 67 2.91 1.25 -4.73
CA LEU A 67 4.06 2.02 -5.21
C LEU A 67 5.35 1.32 -4.80
N SER A 68 6.20 1.07 -5.76
CA SER A 68 7.50 0.44 -5.53
C SER A 68 8.49 1.46 -4.96
N ASN A 69 9.41 1.02 -4.09
CA ASN A 69 10.51 1.88 -3.62
C ASN A 69 11.46 2.36 -4.74
N ALA A 70 11.36 1.79 -5.93
CA ALA A 70 12.12 2.21 -7.11
C ALA A 70 11.40 3.31 -7.91
N GLU A 71 10.15 3.63 -7.58
CA GLU A 71 9.34 4.67 -8.22
C GLU A 71 9.35 5.96 -7.39
N ASP A 72 9.42 7.12 -8.05
CA ASP A 72 9.35 8.40 -7.34
C ASP A 72 7.89 8.76 -7.02
N PRO A 73 7.52 8.89 -5.75
CA PRO A 73 6.15 9.24 -5.35
C PRO A 73 5.70 10.62 -5.83
N ARG A 74 6.64 11.50 -6.18
CA ARG A 74 6.37 12.88 -6.64
C ARG A 74 6.18 12.98 -8.15
N VAL A 75 6.38 11.88 -8.89
CA VAL A 75 6.31 11.83 -10.35
C VAL A 75 5.27 10.79 -10.76
N PRO A 76 3.96 11.14 -10.66
CA PRO A 76 2.90 10.26 -11.13
C PRO A 76 3.10 9.85 -12.59
N GLN A 77 2.84 8.58 -12.88
CA GLN A 77 2.92 8.06 -14.24
C GLN A 77 1.52 7.90 -14.83
N ASP A 78 1.42 8.07 -16.14
CA ASP A 78 0.19 7.75 -16.87
C ASP A 78 -0.20 6.28 -16.65
N PRO A 79 -1.41 5.99 -16.18
CA PRO A 79 -1.88 4.62 -15.97
C PRO A 79 -2.09 3.84 -17.28
N PHE A 80 -2.35 4.50 -18.40
CA PHE A 80 -2.66 3.83 -19.66
C PHE A 80 -1.57 2.85 -20.13
N PRO A 81 -0.29 3.23 -20.25
CA PRO A 81 0.77 2.30 -20.63
C PRO A 81 0.92 1.13 -19.65
N ARG A 82 0.69 1.36 -18.36
CA ARG A 82 0.81 0.34 -17.30
C ARG A 82 -0.31 -0.69 -17.38
N VAL A 83 -1.54 -0.25 -17.62
CA VAL A 83 -2.69 -1.12 -17.83
C VAL A 83 -2.58 -1.88 -19.14
N LEU A 84 -2.08 -1.23 -20.20
CA LEU A 84 -1.80 -1.90 -21.48
C LEU A 84 -0.76 -3.02 -21.34
N GLU A 85 0.29 -2.80 -20.54
CA GLU A 85 1.28 -3.86 -20.23
C GLU A 85 0.63 -5.03 -19.48
N LEU A 86 -0.24 -4.73 -18.50
CA LEU A 86 -1.01 -5.74 -17.79
C LEU A 86 -1.92 -6.53 -18.75
N ARG A 87 -2.66 -5.85 -19.65
CA ARG A 87 -3.51 -6.49 -20.65
C ARG A 87 -2.70 -7.42 -21.57
N LYS A 88 -1.57 -6.97 -22.09
CA LYS A 88 -0.69 -7.80 -22.93
C LYS A 88 -0.22 -9.05 -22.20
N LEU A 89 0.13 -8.92 -20.93
CA LEU A 89 0.50 -10.07 -20.10
C LEU A 89 -0.67 -11.02 -19.89
N MET A 90 -1.86 -10.50 -19.56
CA MET A 90 -3.07 -11.31 -19.38
C MET A 90 -3.43 -12.05 -20.65
N ALA A 91 -3.40 -11.39 -21.80
CA ALA A 91 -3.65 -12.03 -23.09
C ALA A 91 -2.65 -13.16 -23.40
N SER A 92 -1.36 -12.97 -23.05
CA SER A 92 -0.31 -13.99 -23.28
C SER A 92 -0.50 -15.27 -22.45
N VAL A 93 -1.35 -15.23 -21.44
CA VAL A 93 -1.67 -16.38 -20.57
C VAL A 93 -3.12 -16.84 -20.71
N GLY A 94 -3.81 -16.44 -21.78
CA GLY A 94 -5.16 -16.89 -22.08
C GLY A 94 -6.29 -16.10 -21.41
N LEU A 95 -6.00 -14.92 -20.85
CA LEU A 95 -6.94 -14.07 -20.12
C LEU A 95 -7.31 -12.79 -20.90
N ALA A 96 -7.35 -12.83 -22.21
CA ALA A 96 -7.66 -11.66 -23.04
C ALA A 96 -9.04 -11.05 -22.71
N GLU A 97 -10.02 -11.92 -22.44
CA GLU A 97 -11.41 -11.55 -22.17
C GLU A 97 -11.69 -11.31 -20.66
N THR A 98 -10.71 -11.55 -19.79
CA THR A 98 -10.88 -11.30 -18.36
C THR A 98 -10.80 -9.79 -18.06
N PRO A 99 -11.80 -9.18 -17.41
CA PRO A 99 -11.81 -7.74 -17.17
C PRO A 99 -10.62 -7.24 -16.36
N ILE A 100 -10.12 -6.06 -16.71
CA ILE A 100 -9.29 -5.25 -15.82
C ILE A 100 -10.22 -4.22 -15.17
N VAL A 101 -10.13 -4.06 -13.86
CA VAL A 101 -10.85 -3.06 -13.09
C VAL A 101 -9.88 -1.93 -12.75
N MET A 102 -10.04 -0.76 -13.35
CA MET A 102 -9.23 0.41 -13.04
C MET A 102 -9.66 1.00 -11.70
N ALA A 103 -8.73 1.10 -10.75
CA ALA A 103 -8.92 1.68 -9.43
C ALA A 103 -7.88 2.77 -9.14
N GLY A 104 -8.28 3.80 -8.40
CA GLY A 104 -7.48 4.99 -8.14
C GLY A 104 -7.73 6.10 -9.16
N GLY A 105 -8.07 7.30 -8.66
CA GLY A 105 -8.35 8.47 -9.50
C GLY A 105 -9.66 8.45 -10.28
N VAL A 106 -10.46 7.41 -10.17
CA VAL A 106 -11.74 7.31 -10.88
C VAL A 106 -12.81 8.15 -10.17
N TRP A 107 -13.15 9.28 -10.76
CA TRP A 107 -14.17 10.18 -10.21
C TRP A 107 -15.39 10.30 -11.12
N TYR A 108 -15.20 10.54 -12.43
CA TYR A 108 -16.26 10.54 -13.44
C TYR A 108 -15.88 9.60 -14.59
N LEU A 109 -16.81 8.78 -15.09
CA LEU A 109 -16.55 7.91 -16.25
C LEU A 109 -16.23 8.69 -17.53
N ARG A 110 -16.77 9.88 -17.69
CA ARG A 110 -16.45 10.75 -18.84
C ARG A 110 -14.96 11.08 -18.95
N ASP A 111 -14.23 11.06 -17.83
CA ASP A 111 -12.79 11.34 -17.83
C ASP A 111 -11.98 10.13 -18.37
N TRP A 112 -12.68 9.00 -18.63
CA TRP A 112 -12.14 7.73 -19.07
C TRP A 112 -12.79 7.25 -20.39
N GLU A 113 -13.39 8.16 -21.17
CA GLU A 113 -14.08 7.81 -22.43
C GLU A 113 -13.16 7.05 -23.40
N ASP A 114 -11.89 7.46 -23.52
CA ASP A 114 -10.90 6.83 -24.38
C ASP A 114 -10.49 5.41 -23.93
N TRP A 115 -10.89 5.00 -22.73
CA TRP A 115 -10.65 3.66 -22.20
C TRP A 115 -11.81 2.72 -22.43
N ILE A 116 -13.03 3.25 -22.53
CA ILE A 116 -14.26 2.47 -22.74
C ILE A 116 -14.27 2.00 -24.19
N ASP A 117 -14.53 0.71 -24.37
CA ASP A 117 -14.52 0.05 -25.69
C ASP A 117 -13.19 0.18 -26.46
N ASN A 118 -12.11 0.47 -25.76
CA ASN A 118 -10.77 0.56 -26.36
C ASN A 118 -10.25 -0.86 -26.71
N PRO A 119 -9.98 -1.14 -28.01
CA PRO A 119 -9.58 -2.48 -28.44
C PRO A 119 -8.23 -2.94 -27.87
N ASP A 120 -7.33 -2.01 -27.53
CA ASP A 120 -6.02 -2.33 -26.95
C ASP A 120 -6.14 -2.73 -25.47
N LEU A 121 -7.13 -2.20 -24.76
CA LEU A 121 -7.39 -2.51 -23.36
C LEU A 121 -8.29 -3.72 -23.18
N GLY A 122 -9.15 -4.03 -24.15
CA GLY A 122 -10.17 -5.07 -24.04
C GLY A 122 -11.19 -4.78 -22.94
N PRO A 123 -11.82 -5.80 -22.34
CA PRO A 123 -12.81 -5.58 -21.29
C PRO A 123 -12.25 -4.82 -20.09
N ILE A 124 -12.86 -3.67 -19.80
CA ILE A 124 -12.47 -2.80 -18.68
C ILE A 124 -13.67 -2.43 -17.82
N ALA A 125 -13.45 -2.29 -16.53
CA ALA A 125 -14.40 -1.78 -15.55
C ALA A 125 -13.72 -0.74 -14.66
N PHE A 126 -14.50 -0.03 -13.85
CA PHE A 126 -14.00 1.05 -13.03
C PHE A 126 -14.47 0.91 -11.58
N GLN A 127 -13.56 1.14 -10.63
CA GLN A 127 -13.84 1.13 -9.21
C GLN A 127 -13.80 2.55 -8.64
N TYR A 128 -14.88 2.93 -7.97
CA TYR A 128 -14.96 4.18 -7.22
C TYR A 128 -14.62 3.93 -5.75
N GLY A 129 -13.62 4.65 -5.23
CA GLY A 129 -13.28 4.63 -3.80
C GLY A 129 -13.97 5.74 -3.03
N SER A 130 -13.54 7.00 -3.24
CA SER A 130 -13.97 8.15 -2.43
C SER A 130 -15.35 8.69 -2.81
N ARG A 131 -15.73 8.69 -4.10
CA ARG A 131 -16.99 9.28 -4.55
C ARG A 131 -18.25 8.68 -3.91
N PRO A 132 -18.38 7.35 -3.74
CA PRO A 132 -19.53 6.76 -3.06
C PRO A 132 -19.67 7.18 -1.59
N LEU A 133 -18.59 7.62 -0.95
CA LEU A 133 -18.63 8.11 0.43
C LEU A 133 -19.49 9.38 0.57
N LEU A 134 -19.68 10.14 -0.50
CA LEU A 134 -20.46 11.39 -0.51
C LEU A 134 -21.97 11.16 -0.70
N THR A 135 -22.41 9.94 -0.96
CA THR A 135 -23.84 9.65 -1.12
C THR A 135 -24.58 9.70 0.21
N GLN A 136 -25.91 9.84 0.15
CA GLN A 136 -26.74 9.83 1.36
C GLN A 136 -26.68 8.50 2.09
N GLU A 137 -26.59 7.41 1.34
CA GLU A 137 -26.53 6.03 1.84
C GLU A 137 -25.23 5.69 2.55
N SER A 138 -24.17 6.46 2.29
CA SER A 138 -22.89 6.23 2.95
C SER A 138 -22.99 6.50 4.45
N PRO A 139 -22.57 5.58 5.31
CA PRO A 139 -22.72 5.70 6.77
C PRO A 139 -21.66 6.62 7.42
N ILE A 140 -20.74 7.24 6.64
CA ILE A 140 -19.76 8.13 7.24
C ILE A 140 -20.45 9.41 7.76
N PRO A 141 -19.94 10.01 8.86
CA PRO A 141 -20.46 11.25 9.41
C PRO A 141 -20.48 12.39 8.37
N GLN A 142 -21.47 13.29 8.47
CA GLN A 142 -21.62 14.42 7.55
C GLN A 142 -20.39 15.32 7.53
N GLU A 143 -19.73 15.50 8.69
CA GLU A 143 -18.48 16.24 8.82
C GLU A 143 -17.38 15.73 7.88
N TRP A 144 -17.27 14.41 7.71
CA TRP A 144 -16.33 13.82 6.76
C TRP A 144 -16.74 14.04 5.31
N LYS A 145 -18.04 14.01 5.00
CA LYS A 145 -18.53 14.33 3.65
C LYS A 145 -18.20 15.77 3.29
N ASP A 146 -18.45 16.71 4.21
CA ASP A 146 -18.14 18.12 4.03
C ASP A 146 -16.62 18.33 3.85
N ARG A 147 -15.80 17.68 4.66
CA ARG A 147 -14.34 17.72 4.53
C ARG A 147 -13.87 17.19 3.17
N LEU A 148 -14.40 16.07 2.70
CA LEU A 148 -14.03 15.49 1.40
C LEU A 148 -14.34 16.41 0.22
N THR A 149 -15.37 17.27 0.33
CA THR A 149 -15.73 18.22 -0.73
C THR A 149 -14.91 19.51 -0.72
N THR A 150 -14.15 19.75 0.34
CA THR A 150 -13.33 20.97 0.52
C THR A 150 -11.82 20.70 0.39
N LEU A 151 -11.43 19.45 0.12
CA LEU A 151 -10.03 19.09 -0.08
C LEU A 151 -9.44 19.80 -1.30
N THR A 152 -8.20 20.24 -1.15
CA THR A 152 -7.40 20.89 -2.18
C THR A 152 -6.10 20.13 -2.40
N ASP A 153 -5.32 20.54 -3.39
CA ASP A 153 -4.00 19.97 -3.65
C ASP A 153 -3.11 20.14 -2.41
N GLY A 154 -2.53 19.02 -1.95
CA GLY A 154 -1.69 18.95 -0.74
C GLY A 154 -2.41 18.50 0.53
N ASP A 155 -3.76 18.43 0.54
CA ASP A 155 -4.51 17.89 1.68
C ASP A 155 -4.46 16.35 1.75
N VAL A 156 -4.10 15.70 0.65
CA VAL A 156 -3.86 14.25 0.57
C VAL A 156 -2.38 14.01 0.31
N LEU A 157 -1.74 13.26 1.19
CA LEU A 157 -0.32 12.95 1.07
C LEU A 157 -0.11 11.48 0.70
N LEU A 158 0.69 11.26 -0.34
CA LEU A 158 1.31 9.97 -0.62
C LEU A 158 2.61 9.90 0.19
N GLN A 159 2.63 9.08 1.22
CA GLN A 159 3.66 9.08 2.24
C GLN A 159 3.98 7.65 2.73
N LYS A 160 5.07 7.52 3.51
CA LYS A 160 5.58 6.26 4.05
C LYS A 160 5.85 6.38 5.56
N PHE A 161 5.01 7.09 6.29
CA PHE A 161 5.18 7.36 7.72
C PHE A 161 4.82 6.17 8.60
N SER A 162 4.03 5.23 8.07
CA SER A 162 3.66 4.03 8.81
C SER A 162 4.87 3.12 9.04
N PRO A 163 5.02 2.51 10.24
CA PRO A 163 6.04 1.49 10.50
C PRO A 163 5.91 0.24 9.64
N THR A 164 4.83 0.08 8.89
CA THR A 164 4.69 -1.00 7.90
C THR A 164 5.67 -0.89 6.74
N GLY A 165 6.24 0.31 6.51
CA GLY A 165 7.18 0.58 5.44
C GLY A 165 6.58 0.59 4.03
N PHE A 166 5.25 0.59 3.91
CA PHE A 166 4.56 0.69 2.62
C PHE A 166 4.08 2.12 2.36
N TRP A 167 4.07 2.50 1.08
CA TRP A 167 3.48 3.75 0.63
C TRP A 167 1.98 3.75 0.90
N SER A 168 1.47 4.88 1.37
CA SER A 168 0.06 5.07 1.69
C SER A 168 -0.37 6.48 1.34
N SER A 169 -1.57 6.62 0.78
CA SER A 169 -2.20 7.89 0.46
C SER A 169 -3.32 8.17 1.43
N ALA A 170 -3.23 9.28 2.17
CA ALA A 170 -4.21 9.64 3.19
C ALA A 170 -4.39 11.16 3.30
N ILE A 171 -5.57 11.58 3.77
CA ILE A 171 -5.80 12.97 4.15
C ILE A 171 -4.88 13.32 5.33
N TYR A 172 -4.23 14.48 5.24
CA TYR A 172 -3.30 14.97 6.26
C TYR A 172 -4.05 15.41 7.53
N THR A 173 -4.33 14.42 8.38
CA THR A 173 -5.00 14.58 9.68
C THR A 173 -3.98 14.64 10.82
N ASP A 174 -4.43 14.95 12.04
CA ASP A 174 -3.60 14.92 13.25
C ASP A 174 -2.93 13.55 13.45
N TYR A 175 -3.63 12.47 13.06
CA TYR A 175 -3.06 11.13 13.10
C TYR A 175 -1.90 10.95 12.12
N ILE A 176 -2.03 11.43 10.89
CA ILE A 176 -0.95 11.39 9.90
C ILE A 176 0.24 12.26 10.34
N GLN A 177 -0.02 13.43 10.95
CA GLN A 177 1.04 14.27 11.54
C GLN A 177 1.76 13.55 12.70
N LEU A 178 1.04 12.77 13.50
CA LEU A 178 1.66 11.92 14.52
C LEU A 178 2.60 10.88 13.91
N LEU A 179 2.16 10.21 12.83
CA LEU A 179 2.99 9.24 12.12
C LEU A 179 4.21 9.90 11.48
N GLU A 180 4.06 11.10 10.91
CA GLU A 180 5.16 11.87 10.34
C GLU A 180 6.24 12.17 11.40
N ARG A 181 5.86 12.77 12.51
CA ARG A 181 6.77 13.05 13.63
C ARG A 181 7.45 11.78 14.16
N ARG A 182 6.73 10.65 14.15
CA ARG A 182 7.31 9.36 14.54
C ARG A 182 8.34 8.88 13.52
N SER A 183 8.07 9.04 12.23
CA SER A 183 8.96 8.62 11.15
C SER A 183 10.27 9.43 11.09
N GLU A 184 10.31 10.63 11.66
CA GLU A 184 11.54 11.41 11.79
C GLU A 184 12.59 10.74 12.70
N ARG A 185 12.14 9.85 13.59
CA ARG A 185 13.02 9.07 14.48
C ARG A 185 13.38 7.72 13.86
N GLN A 186 13.82 7.72 12.61
CA GLN A 186 14.11 6.51 11.84
C GLN A 186 15.52 6.55 11.28
N VAL A 187 16.24 5.43 11.41
CA VAL A 187 17.56 5.23 10.81
C VAL A 187 17.69 3.86 10.18
N ALA A 188 18.56 3.76 9.18
CA ALA A 188 18.95 2.46 8.63
C ALA A 188 19.83 1.70 9.65
N TYR A 189 19.72 0.39 9.65
CA TYR A 189 20.50 -0.45 10.55
C TYR A 189 20.93 -1.77 9.90
N ARG A 190 21.93 -2.42 10.54
CA ARG A 190 22.32 -3.80 10.25
C ARG A 190 22.34 -4.63 11.55
N ARG A 191 22.17 -5.93 11.41
CA ARG A 191 22.22 -6.85 12.56
C ARG A 191 23.65 -7.20 12.99
N LYS A 192 24.61 -6.95 12.11
CA LYS A 192 26.04 -7.17 12.30
C LYS A 192 26.78 -5.98 11.69
N PRO A 193 28.03 -5.72 12.10
CA PRO A 193 28.85 -4.72 11.40
C PRO A 193 29.00 -5.09 9.92
N GLU A 194 28.65 -4.16 9.03
CA GLU A 194 28.69 -4.36 7.59
C GLU A 194 28.84 -2.98 6.92
N ASP A 195 29.77 -2.86 5.98
CA ASP A 195 30.10 -1.60 5.30
C ASP A 195 30.32 -0.44 6.29
N ASP A 196 29.59 0.68 6.08
CA ASP A 196 29.66 1.86 6.95
C ASP A 196 28.83 1.75 8.26
N PHE A 197 28.07 0.65 8.43
CA PHE A 197 27.26 0.37 9.61
C PHE A 197 28.12 -0.23 10.73
N ILE A 198 28.97 0.59 11.33
CA ILE A 198 29.97 0.19 12.32
C ILE A 198 29.67 0.70 13.74
N ALA A 199 28.77 1.65 13.89
CA ALA A 199 28.43 2.23 15.17
C ALA A 199 27.39 1.37 15.91
N SER A 200 27.76 0.76 17.03
CA SER A 200 26.86 -0.06 17.84
C SER A 200 25.97 0.81 18.73
N ILE A 201 24.68 0.45 18.76
CA ILE A 201 23.69 0.95 19.72
C ILE A 201 22.93 -0.22 20.33
N LYS A 202 22.42 -0.03 21.57
CA LYS A 202 21.58 -1.03 22.24
C LYS A 202 20.19 -0.46 22.46
N VAL A 203 19.16 -1.16 21.97
CA VAL A 203 17.77 -0.69 21.95
C VAL A 203 16.83 -1.70 22.59
N GLY A 204 15.75 -1.19 23.16
CA GLY A 204 14.68 -1.94 23.79
C GLY A 204 15.05 -2.56 25.15
N PRO A 205 14.06 -3.13 25.86
CA PRO A 205 14.22 -3.64 27.22
C PRO A 205 15.28 -4.75 27.35
N ARG A 206 15.54 -5.45 26.23
CA ARG A 206 16.52 -6.55 26.16
C ARG A 206 17.90 -6.11 25.73
N GLY A 207 18.14 -4.80 25.54
CA GLY A 207 19.41 -4.26 25.08
C GLY A 207 19.87 -4.86 23.76
N ARG A 208 18.97 -5.02 22.78
CA ARG A 208 19.30 -5.59 21.47
C ARG A 208 20.34 -4.72 20.78
N GLU A 209 21.45 -5.33 20.41
CA GLU A 209 22.49 -4.65 19.67
C GLU A 209 22.11 -4.51 18.18
N MET A 210 22.33 -3.31 17.65
CA MET A 210 22.17 -2.96 16.25
C MET A 210 23.35 -2.08 15.81
N PHE A 211 23.64 -2.11 14.51
CA PHE A 211 24.71 -1.31 13.92
C PHE A 211 24.11 -0.28 12.97
N VAL A 212 24.42 0.98 13.20
CA VAL A 212 23.95 2.13 12.43
C VAL A 212 25.14 2.89 11.84
N LEU A 213 24.87 3.86 10.99
CA LEU A 213 25.91 4.78 10.53
C LEU A 213 26.44 5.62 11.73
N PRO A 214 27.72 6.01 11.75
CA PRO A 214 28.27 6.83 12.84
C PRO A 214 27.47 8.10 13.14
N ASP A 215 27.03 8.81 12.09
CA ASP A 215 26.24 10.04 12.22
C ASP A 215 24.81 9.79 12.78
N ASP A 216 24.29 8.60 12.57
CA ASP A 216 22.97 8.23 13.09
C ASP A 216 23.01 7.76 14.53
N LYS A 217 24.18 7.35 15.05
CA LYS A 217 24.35 6.95 16.46
C LYS A 217 23.99 8.08 17.42
N GLU A 218 24.49 9.29 17.17
CA GLU A 218 24.21 10.45 18.02
C GLU A 218 22.71 10.80 18.03
N LYS A 219 22.05 10.72 16.86
CA LYS A 219 20.59 10.91 16.77
C LYS A 219 19.84 9.88 17.58
N ALA A 220 20.19 8.60 17.40
CA ALA A 220 19.56 7.48 18.12
C ALA A 220 19.74 7.62 19.64
N GLU A 221 20.94 7.97 20.11
CA GLU A 221 21.21 8.21 21.54
C GLU A 221 20.39 9.39 22.10
N LYS A 222 20.23 10.47 21.35
CA LYS A 222 19.36 11.60 21.72
C LYS A 222 17.89 11.18 21.84
N TRP A 223 17.38 10.38 20.90
CA TRP A 223 16.00 9.89 20.96
C TRP A 223 15.79 8.95 22.15
N MET A 224 16.75 8.06 22.41
CA MET A 224 16.69 7.17 23.58
C MET A 224 16.73 7.96 24.89
N ALA A 225 17.58 9.00 25.01
CA ALA A 225 17.63 9.90 26.17
C ALA A 225 16.31 10.68 26.33
N ALA A 226 15.59 10.96 25.26
CA ALA A 226 14.27 11.59 25.27
C ALA A 226 13.12 10.62 25.61
N GLY A 227 13.40 9.34 25.89
CA GLY A 227 12.41 8.34 26.29
C GLY A 227 11.97 7.37 25.18
N HIS A 228 12.46 7.53 23.94
CA HIS A 228 12.17 6.61 22.85
C HIS A 228 13.15 5.42 22.85
N THR A 229 13.04 4.59 23.88
CA THR A 229 14.01 3.51 24.18
C THR A 229 13.73 2.21 23.45
N ASP A 230 12.54 2.06 22.87
CA ASP A 230 12.19 0.92 22.03
C ASP A 230 12.45 1.20 20.56
N ALA A 231 12.50 0.13 19.75
CA ALA A 231 12.77 0.25 18.33
C ALA A 231 11.97 -0.77 17.53
N LEU A 232 11.17 -0.27 16.58
CA LEU A 232 10.36 -1.05 15.65
C LEU A 232 11.05 -1.15 14.31
N ARG A 233 11.21 -2.37 13.80
CA ARG A 233 11.82 -2.62 12.50
C ARG A 233 10.80 -2.41 11.39
N THR A 234 11.24 -1.81 10.32
CA THR A 234 10.47 -1.72 9.08
C THR A 234 10.98 -2.73 8.04
N PRO A 235 10.19 -3.04 7.02
CA PRO A 235 10.59 -3.99 5.97
C PRO A 235 11.76 -3.53 5.09
N ASP A 236 12.13 -2.26 5.13
CA ASP A 236 13.20 -1.65 4.33
C ASP A 236 14.53 -1.50 5.08
N ASP A 237 14.77 -2.38 6.05
CA ASP A 237 16.00 -2.42 6.87
C ASP A 237 16.27 -1.11 7.64
N THR A 238 15.20 -0.42 8.04
CA THR A 238 15.28 0.69 8.96
C THR A 238 14.64 0.37 10.31
N VAL A 239 14.85 1.22 11.28
CA VAL A 239 14.28 1.11 12.62
C VAL A 239 13.77 2.46 13.08
N VAL A 240 12.53 2.47 13.59
CA VAL A 240 11.87 3.65 14.16
C VAL A 240 11.99 3.60 15.68
N PHE A 241 12.52 4.67 16.29
CA PHE A 241 12.63 4.79 17.74
C PHE A 241 11.30 5.28 18.33
N VAL A 242 10.82 4.57 19.34
CA VAL A 242 9.51 4.81 19.98
C VAL A 242 9.62 4.65 21.49
N SER A 243 8.68 5.21 22.24
CA SER A 243 8.53 4.86 23.65
C SER A 243 7.92 3.47 23.81
N THR A 244 7.97 2.92 25.01
CA THR A 244 7.33 1.63 25.31
C THR A 244 5.82 1.69 25.11
N GLU A 245 5.20 2.83 25.44
CA GLU A 245 3.77 3.09 25.24
C GLU A 245 3.44 3.16 23.74
N GLU A 246 4.20 3.96 22.97
CA GLU A 246 4.03 4.01 21.49
C GLU A 246 4.20 2.63 20.85
N ALA A 247 5.15 1.82 21.32
CA ALA A 247 5.35 0.47 20.81
C ALA A 247 4.14 -0.43 21.05
N ALA A 248 3.53 -0.31 22.25
CA ALA A 248 2.33 -1.08 22.60
C ALA A 248 1.10 -0.66 21.78
N GLU A 249 0.90 0.65 21.57
CA GLU A 249 -0.15 1.19 20.73
C GLU A 249 -0.01 0.72 19.27
N ILE A 250 1.18 0.87 18.67
CA ILE A 250 1.45 0.43 17.31
C ILE A 250 1.21 -1.07 17.17
N HIS A 251 1.63 -1.87 18.14
CA HIS A 251 1.40 -3.31 18.11
C HIS A 251 -0.09 -3.64 18.13
N LYS A 252 -0.87 -2.94 18.96
CA LYS A 252 -2.33 -3.08 19.01
C LYS A 252 -2.95 -2.70 17.67
N ASP A 253 -2.59 -1.53 17.13
CA ASP A 253 -3.10 -1.08 15.83
C ASP A 253 -2.79 -2.06 14.70
N GLN A 254 -1.59 -2.65 14.70
CA GLN A 254 -1.22 -3.67 13.71
C GLN A 254 -2.02 -4.97 13.84
N VAL A 255 -2.42 -5.35 15.05
CA VAL A 255 -3.28 -6.52 15.30
C VAL A 255 -4.73 -6.23 14.90
N ASP A 256 -5.20 -5.03 15.22
CA ASP A 256 -6.59 -4.61 14.98
C ASP A 256 -6.81 -4.11 13.53
N CYS A 257 -5.71 -3.79 12.82
CA CYS A 257 -5.77 -3.34 11.42
C CYS A 257 -6.22 -4.48 10.51
N MET A 258 -7.45 -4.41 10.05
CA MET A 258 -8.04 -5.36 9.09
C MET A 258 -7.61 -5.10 7.63
N GLY A 259 -6.52 -4.42 7.45
CA GLY A 259 -6.01 -3.94 6.17
C GLY A 259 -6.43 -2.49 5.93
N CYS A 260 -5.47 -1.66 5.74
CA CYS A 260 -5.71 -0.25 5.43
C CYS A 260 -6.34 -0.11 4.07
#